data_7fbcf87b4ddb1a8df9ca02fd45d2240f
#
_entry.id   7fbcf87b4ddb1a8df9ca02fd45d2240f
#
_cell.length_a   1.000
_cell.length_b   1.000
_cell.length_c   1.000
_cell.angle_alpha   90.00
_cell.angle_beta   90.00
_cell.angle_gamma   90.00
#
_symmetry.space_group_name_H-M   'P 1'
#
loop_
_entity.id
_entity.type
_entity.pdbx_description
1 polymer ?
#
loop_
_entity_poly.entity_id
_entity_poly.type
_entity_poly.pdbx_seq_one_letter_code
_entity_poly.pdbx_strand_id
1 'polypeptide(L)'
;MLLPNRAEEVYSDVWLPMQRSLGAHLELLMWLDLLLRGNDKAKQGDVYKEQAERLRAVERDEDAVVDEIVKLSRRSGHLAILLNPELEKNDRVRSALVRLNEWGGQISYPSSMLLLEWREKGFLDSAGVARGLALVESFLVRRMIVGVPTNNLNRILNAVPREICDADDLIDALHRYLSAPRRYWPTDGAVRDAVKTRPFYWHGRGPQRSFVLRRIEESYESPEPVDWQAAKVTIEHIMPQKLNDVWRRELAADAAASGLSVEELHESLAHTLGNLTLSALNEPLSNHSFDKKREILKRGTLYLNREIISSAQWGKAEIEARAARLAKRIVRLWPGPLGTMEVTDVGRDWTQLNRALALVPAGAWTTYGDLADLIGSHPVPVGVHLSNNPVPNAWRVLTTDGHSSKQFRWLDADHSGTQREVLESEGVSFDHSGRAFEAQRLHAVDLARLLGLDVPEDRPAATVGTIDKEAYESFLKQLDEAQDAATAKGVRAVVEAWRKLGGITNFGVADETTCFTVLRPAYLDVRGIWPFAIYPQSGVVEVVFQHLARRPPFDDHSMRRELLNRLNAISGIGLPEVKLSLRPSFRLNILNDSETVDHLIGILEWFAIACATYSSSN
;
A
#
# COMPACT_ATOMS: atom_id res chain seq x y z
N MET A 1 2.40 36.48 26.64
CA MET A 1 2.08 35.57 27.78
C MET A 1 0.77 36.06 28.35
N LEU A 2 -0.26 35.25 28.50
CA LEU A 2 -1.55 35.66 29.03
C LEU A 2 -1.45 36.03 30.50
N LEU A 3 -2.20 37.05 30.93
CA LEU A 3 -2.38 37.38 32.36
C LEU A 3 -3.07 36.18 33.06
N PRO A 4 -2.76 35.91 34.36
CA PRO A 4 -3.24 34.67 35.04
C PRO A 4 -4.74 34.43 34.93
N ASN A 5 -5.56 35.45 35.20
CA ASN A 5 -7.03 35.31 35.15
C ASN A 5 -7.55 34.99 33.73
N ARG A 6 -6.96 35.61 32.69
CA ARG A 6 -7.32 35.38 31.30
C ARG A 6 -6.82 34.02 30.81
N ALA A 7 -5.66 33.57 31.31
CA ALA A 7 -5.14 32.25 31.02
C ALA A 7 -6.04 31.14 31.60
N GLU A 8 -6.57 31.32 32.82
CA GLU A 8 -7.49 30.38 33.46
C GLU A 8 -8.82 30.31 32.72
N GLU A 9 -9.39 31.45 32.32
CA GLU A 9 -10.61 31.55 31.53
C GLU A 9 -10.47 30.84 30.17
N VAL A 10 -9.42 31.16 29.42
CA VAL A 10 -9.15 30.52 28.11
C VAL A 10 -8.89 29.02 28.26
N TYR A 11 -8.21 28.62 29.34
CA TYR A 11 -7.94 27.22 29.61
C TYR A 11 -9.24 26.45 29.92
N SER A 12 -10.08 26.99 30.83
CA SER A 12 -11.32 26.33 31.25
C SER A 12 -12.39 26.30 30.17
N ASP A 13 -12.55 27.41 29.44
CA ASP A 13 -13.69 27.60 28.54
C ASP A 13 -13.40 27.20 27.09
N VAL A 14 -12.11 27.17 26.69
CA VAL A 14 -11.74 26.86 25.30
C VAL A 14 -10.86 25.62 25.21
N TRP A 15 -9.73 25.61 25.95
CA TRP A 15 -8.74 24.53 25.82
C TRP A 15 -9.23 23.20 26.37
N LEU A 16 -9.76 23.21 27.59
CA LEU A 16 -10.19 21.99 28.29
C LEU A 16 -11.36 21.27 27.57
N PRO A 17 -12.39 21.96 27.06
CA PRO A 17 -13.42 21.35 26.22
C PRO A 17 -12.84 20.73 24.93
N MET A 18 -11.93 21.42 24.26
CA MET A 18 -11.23 20.92 23.07
C MET A 18 -10.45 19.65 23.39
N GLN A 19 -9.67 19.65 24.47
CA GLN A 19 -8.89 18.50 24.91
C GLN A 19 -9.78 17.30 25.26
N ARG A 20 -10.91 17.54 25.94
CA ARG A 20 -11.87 16.48 26.25
C ARG A 20 -12.55 15.89 25.02
N SER A 21 -12.84 16.73 24.02
CA SER A 21 -13.48 16.30 22.78
C SER A 21 -12.58 15.44 21.91
N LEU A 22 -11.29 15.76 21.82
CA LEU A 22 -10.35 15.11 20.91
C LEU A 22 -9.48 14.04 21.55
N GLY A 23 -9.26 14.09 22.87
CA GLY A 23 -8.41 13.13 23.58
C GLY A 23 -7.02 12.98 22.95
N ALA A 24 -6.70 11.78 22.51
CA ALA A 24 -5.42 11.46 21.89
C ALA A 24 -5.20 12.11 20.50
N HIS A 25 -6.20 12.76 19.89
CA HIS A 25 -6.11 13.35 18.57
C HIS A 25 -5.66 14.83 18.56
N LEU A 26 -5.21 15.38 19.67
CA LEU A 26 -4.70 16.76 19.72
C LEU A 26 -3.49 16.97 18.82
N GLU A 27 -2.55 16.04 18.79
CA GLU A 27 -1.38 16.12 17.90
C GLU A 27 -1.81 16.15 16.43
N LEU A 28 -2.80 15.34 16.06
CA LEU A 28 -3.38 15.34 14.73
C LEU A 28 -4.01 16.69 14.38
N LEU A 29 -4.74 17.32 15.32
CA LEU A 29 -5.30 18.66 15.14
C LEU A 29 -4.18 19.69 14.88
N MET A 30 -3.12 19.67 15.67
CA MET A 30 -1.99 20.59 15.55
C MET A 30 -1.29 20.44 14.20
N TRP A 31 -1.14 19.22 13.72
CA TRP A 31 -0.58 18.95 12.40
C TRP A 31 -1.48 19.45 11.27
N LEU A 32 -2.79 19.17 11.34
CA LEU A 32 -3.77 19.64 10.36
C LEU A 32 -3.85 21.18 10.35
N ASP A 33 -3.72 21.83 11.51
CA ASP A 33 -3.67 23.29 11.61
C ASP A 33 -2.49 23.87 10.81
N LEU A 34 -1.31 23.25 10.87
CA LEU A 34 -0.15 23.65 10.07
C LEU A 34 -0.42 23.52 8.56
N LEU A 35 -1.03 22.41 8.15
CA LEU A 35 -1.39 22.20 6.73
C LEU A 35 -2.41 23.23 6.23
N LEU A 36 -3.43 23.53 7.03
CA LEU A 36 -4.47 24.52 6.72
C LEU A 36 -3.92 25.95 6.64
N ARG A 37 -2.77 26.20 7.26
CA ARG A 37 -2.01 27.47 7.17
C ARG A 37 -1.02 27.49 6.01
N GLY A 38 -1.03 26.47 5.14
CA GLY A 38 -0.18 26.39 3.95
C GLY A 38 1.17 25.72 4.15
N ASN A 39 1.49 25.20 5.36
CA ASN A 39 2.71 24.43 5.56
C ASN A 39 2.50 22.97 5.13
N ASP A 40 2.48 22.71 3.84
CA ASP A 40 2.25 21.38 3.24
C ASP A 40 3.40 20.38 3.47
N LYS A 41 4.52 20.85 4.03
CA LYS A 41 5.70 20.02 4.37
C LYS A 41 5.74 19.62 5.85
N ALA A 42 4.80 20.12 6.67
CA ALA A 42 4.73 19.80 8.09
C ALA A 42 4.67 18.28 8.31
N LYS A 43 5.53 17.76 9.18
CA LYS A 43 5.56 16.36 9.60
C LYS A 43 4.92 16.21 10.97
N GLN A 44 4.13 15.16 11.18
CA GLN A 44 3.53 14.89 12.48
C GLN A 44 4.58 14.82 13.61
N GLY A 45 5.74 14.24 13.38
CA GLY A 45 6.81 14.16 14.38
C GLY A 45 7.47 15.51 14.76
N ASP A 46 7.27 16.56 13.98
CA ASP A 46 7.88 17.89 14.19
C ASP A 46 6.84 18.94 14.65
N VAL A 47 5.59 18.54 14.86
CA VAL A 47 4.44 19.42 15.12
C VAL A 47 4.68 20.38 16.27
N TYR A 48 5.23 19.90 17.40
CA TYR A 48 5.51 20.73 18.56
C TYR A 48 6.48 21.86 18.22
N LYS A 49 7.56 21.54 17.53
CA LYS A 49 8.59 22.51 17.15
C LYS A 49 8.01 23.57 16.20
N GLU A 50 7.31 23.14 15.17
CA GLU A 50 6.74 24.04 14.15
C GLU A 50 5.64 24.93 14.73
N GLN A 51 4.76 24.40 15.60
CA GLN A 51 3.74 25.20 16.27
C GLN A 51 4.37 26.18 17.28
N ALA A 52 5.38 25.78 18.05
CA ALA A 52 6.07 26.66 18.97
C ALA A 52 6.77 27.81 18.24
N GLU A 53 7.43 27.53 17.11
CA GLU A 53 8.07 28.55 16.29
C GLU A 53 7.07 29.55 15.73
N ARG A 54 5.95 29.09 15.22
CA ARG A 54 4.85 29.91 14.71
C ARG A 54 4.26 30.80 15.81
N LEU A 55 3.99 30.26 16.99
CA LEU A 55 3.37 31.00 18.09
C LEU A 55 4.29 32.06 18.70
N ARG A 56 5.62 31.96 18.55
CA ARG A 56 6.56 33.00 18.97
C ARG A 56 6.27 34.36 18.33
N ALA A 57 5.74 34.35 17.10
CA ALA A 57 5.41 35.60 16.41
C ALA A 57 4.29 36.41 17.10
N VAL A 58 3.41 35.74 17.84
CA VAL A 58 2.25 36.34 18.52
C VAL A 58 2.33 36.29 20.07
N GLU A 59 3.38 35.71 20.65
CA GLU A 59 3.48 35.44 22.09
C GLU A 59 3.39 36.68 23.02
N ARG A 60 3.65 37.88 22.46
CA ARG A 60 3.61 39.16 23.18
C ARG A 60 2.28 39.89 23.10
N ASP A 61 1.39 39.43 22.23
CA ASP A 61 0.03 39.97 22.00
C ASP A 61 -1.00 38.99 22.57
N GLU A 62 -1.63 39.38 23.70
CA GLU A 62 -2.61 38.52 24.37
C GLU A 62 -3.83 38.23 23.52
N ASP A 63 -4.34 39.24 22.80
CA ASP A 63 -5.52 39.06 21.95
C ASP A 63 -5.21 38.13 20.78
N ALA A 64 -4.03 38.29 20.16
CA ALA A 64 -3.58 37.39 19.11
C ALA A 64 -3.40 35.93 19.59
N VAL A 65 -2.90 35.75 20.81
CA VAL A 65 -2.78 34.38 21.41
C VAL A 65 -4.17 33.77 21.64
N VAL A 66 -5.12 34.55 22.18
CA VAL A 66 -6.49 34.07 22.39
C VAL A 66 -7.15 33.73 21.05
N ASP A 67 -7.01 34.58 20.04
CA ASP A 67 -7.54 34.35 18.69
C ASP A 67 -6.97 33.04 18.08
N GLU A 68 -5.70 32.75 18.28
CA GLU A 68 -5.09 31.50 17.81
C GLU A 68 -5.69 30.27 18.51
N ILE A 69 -5.92 30.35 19.83
CA ILE A 69 -6.56 29.25 20.59
C ILE A 69 -8.01 29.06 20.15
N VAL A 70 -8.76 30.15 19.94
CA VAL A 70 -10.14 30.12 19.45
C VAL A 70 -10.22 29.51 18.04
N LYS A 71 -9.32 29.90 17.14
CA LYS A 71 -9.22 29.27 15.79
C LYS A 71 -8.97 27.77 15.88
N LEU A 72 -8.05 27.37 16.76
CA LEU A 72 -7.76 25.94 16.97
C LEU A 72 -8.98 25.20 17.54
N SER A 73 -9.71 25.81 18.48
CA SER A 73 -10.95 25.23 19.03
C SER A 73 -12.03 25.05 17.95
N ARG A 74 -12.21 25.99 17.03
CA ARG A 74 -13.14 25.82 15.89
C ARG A 74 -12.70 24.64 15.01
N ARG A 75 -11.41 24.56 14.68
CA ARG A 75 -10.83 23.43 13.91
C ARG A 75 -10.99 22.09 14.63
N SER A 76 -10.98 22.09 15.98
CA SER A 76 -11.25 20.87 16.73
C SER A 76 -12.66 20.33 16.53
N GLY A 77 -13.66 21.21 16.38
CA GLY A 77 -15.01 20.83 16.02
C GLY A 77 -15.09 20.16 14.64
N HIS A 78 -14.36 20.69 13.66
CA HIS A 78 -14.28 20.05 12.34
C HIS A 78 -13.59 18.69 12.41
N LEU A 79 -12.49 18.58 13.15
CA LEU A 79 -11.82 17.29 13.33
C LEU A 79 -12.70 16.27 14.05
N ALA A 80 -13.47 16.69 15.06
CA ALA A 80 -14.42 15.80 15.72
C ALA A 80 -15.45 15.24 14.74
N ILE A 81 -15.95 16.05 13.79
CA ILE A 81 -16.85 15.60 12.71
C ILE A 81 -16.13 14.61 11.77
N LEU A 82 -14.84 14.81 11.44
CA LEU A 82 -14.10 13.86 10.61
C LEU A 82 -13.86 12.52 11.31
N LEU A 83 -13.59 12.56 12.62
CA LEU A 83 -13.41 11.35 13.44
C LEU A 83 -14.72 10.60 13.67
N ASN A 84 -15.83 11.34 13.82
CA ASN A 84 -17.18 10.80 13.99
C ASN A 84 -18.18 11.54 13.09
N PRO A 85 -18.38 11.09 11.84
CA PRO A 85 -19.30 11.72 10.90
C PRO A 85 -20.76 11.83 11.37
N GLU A 86 -21.20 11.05 12.35
CA GLU A 86 -22.54 11.13 12.91
C GLU A 86 -22.82 12.48 13.62
N LEU A 87 -21.77 13.24 13.96
CA LEU A 87 -21.88 14.60 14.48
C LEU A 87 -22.29 15.62 13.40
N GLU A 88 -22.16 15.28 12.13
CA GLU A 88 -22.57 16.13 11.01
C GLU A 88 -24.10 16.12 10.83
N LYS A 89 -24.70 17.31 10.82
CA LYS A 89 -26.15 17.47 10.74
C LYS A 89 -26.71 17.34 9.32
N ASN A 90 -25.92 17.68 8.32
CA ASN A 90 -26.36 17.60 6.94
C ASN A 90 -26.11 16.19 6.38
N ASP A 91 -27.16 15.49 5.98
CA ASP A 91 -27.13 14.10 5.52
C ASP A 91 -26.19 13.86 4.34
N ARG A 92 -26.12 14.81 3.38
CA ARG A 92 -25.25 14.67 2.21
C ARG A 92 -23.77 14.77 2.58
N VAL A 93 -23.43 15.71 3.45
CA VAL A 93 -22.06 15.87 3.96
C VAL A 93 -21.69 14.69 4.85
N ARG A 94 -22.59 14.29 5.77
CA ARG A 94 -22.39 13.13 6.64
C ARG A 94 -22.10 11.87 5.81
N SER A 95 -22.95 11.56 4.83
CA SER A 95 -22.76 10.40 3.97
C SER A 95 -21.44 10.43 3.20
N ALA A 96 -21.00 11.60 2.74
CA ALA A 96 -19.71 11.74 2.05
C ALA A 96 -18.52 11.51 3.00
N LEU A 97 -18.60 12.01 4.24
CA LEU A 97 -17.58 11.79 5.26
C LEU A 97 -17.52 10.33 5.71
N VAL A 98 -18.68 9.68 5.90
CA VAL A 98 -18.74 8.23 6.19
C VAL A 98 -18.01 7.43 5.11
N ARG A 99 -18.27 7.71 3.83
CA ARG A 99 -17.60 7.03 2.73
C ARG A 99 -16.07 7.24 2.71
N LEU A 100 -15.60 8.46 2.99
CA LEU A 100 -14.16 8.73 3.09
C LEU A 100 -13.52 8.04 4.30
N ASN A 101 -14.24 7.91 5.42
CA ASN A 101 -13.77 7.14 6.57
C ASN A 101 -13.71 5.64 6.29
N GLU A 102 -14.72 5.08 5.58
CA GLU A 102 -14.71 3.69 5.12
C GLU A 102 -13.59 3.39 4.13
N TRP A 103 -13.24 4.37 3.27
CA TRP A 103 -12.06 4.25 2.40
C TRP A 103 -10.79 4.04 3.20
N GLY A 104 -10.74 4.59 4.40
CA GLY A 104 -9.68 4.43 5.38
C GLY A 104 -8.53 5.42 5.19
N GLY A 105 -8.04 5.89 6.32
CA GLY A 105 -6.88 6.76 6.42
C GLY A 105 -7.23 8.26 6.47
N GLN A 106 -6.33 8.97 7.13
CA GLN A 106 -6.46 10.42 7.39
C GLN A 106 -6.06 11.28 6.18
N ILE A 107 -5.82 10.63 5.04
CA ILE A 107 -5.29 11.28 3.84
C ILE A 107 -6.22 12.35 3.27
N SER A 108 -7.54 12.20 3.46
CA SER A 108 -8.55 13.17 3.02
C SER A 108 -8.73 14.33 4.00
N TYR A 109 -8.22 14.23 5.23
CA TYR A 109 -8.50 15.21 6.29
C TYR A 109 -8.10 16.64 5.96
N PRO A 110 -6.93 16.93 5.36
CA PRO A 110 -6.58 18.31 5.01
C PRO A 110 -7.63 18.98 4.09
N SER A 111 -8.05 18.26 3.05
CA SER A 111 -9.08 18.74 2.11
C SER A 111 -10.45 18.82 2.79
N SER A 112 -10.83 17.81 3.58
CA SER A 112 -12.12 17.76 4.25
C SER A 112 -12.27 18.86 5.30
N MET A 113 -11.22 19.12 6.10
CA MET A 113 -11.22 20.22 7.06
C MET A 113 -11.33 21.58 6.39
N LEU A 114 -10.61 21.80 5.28
CA LEU A 114 -10.70 23.04 4.52
C LEU A 114 -12.14 23.29 4.04
N LEU A 115 -12.80 22.26 3.47
CA LEU A 115 -14.18 22.37 3.00
C LEU A 115 -15.17 22.68 4.13
N LEU A 116 -14.99 22.08 5.32
CA LEU A 116 -15.83 22.36 6.49
C LEU A 116 -15.60 23.78 7.03
N GLU A 117 -14.33 24.24 7.11
CA GLU A 117 -13.97 25.59 7.52
C GLU A 117 -14.57 26.65 6.58
N TRP A 118 -14.61 26.38 5.28
CA TRP A 118 -15.17 27.31 4.31
C TRP A 118 -16.69 27.34 4.36
N ARG A 119 -17.34 26.24 4.71
CA ARG A 119 -18.78 26.23 5.02
C ARG A 119 -19.08 27.09 6.25
N GLU A 120 -18.29 26.95 7.31
CA GLU A 120 -18.44 27.76 8.53
C GLU A 120 -18.30 29.26 8.23
N LYS A 121 -17.35 29.62 7.35
CA LYS A 121 -17.14 31.01 6.92
C LYS A 121 -18.18 31.54 5.92
N GLY A 122 -19.10 30.70 5.47
CA GLY A 122 -20.16 31.07 4.51
C GLY A 122 -19.71 31.13 3.04
N PHE A 123 -18.50 30.68 2.72
CA PHE A 123 -17.99 30.63 1.34
C PHE A 123 -18.50 29.41 0.57
N LEU A 124 -18.94 28.36 1.27
CA LEU A 124 -19.56 27.17 0.68
C LEU A 124 -20.86 26.84 1.39
N ASP A 125 -21.82 26.32 0.63
CA ASP A 125 -22.97 25.63 1.17
C ASP A 125 -22.68 24.14 1.41
N SER A 126 -23.59 23.44 2.08
CA SER A 126 -23.44 21.98 2.34
C SER A 126 -23.39 21.15 1.05
N ALA A 127 -24.03 21.62 -0.03
CA ALA A 127 -23.96 20.93 -1.32
C ALA A 127 -22.58 21.09 -1.96
N GLY A 128 -21.95 22.25 -1.82
CA GLY A 128 -20.55 22.49 -2.23
C GLY A 128 -19.58 21.60 -1.47
N VAL A 129 -19.72 21.51 -0.13
CA VAL A 129 -18.90 20.60 0.69
C VAL A 129 -19.05 19.16 0.21
N ALA A 130 -20.27 18.68 0.03
CA ALA A 130 -20.52 17.31 -0.42
C ALA A 130 -19.90 17.04 -1.81
N ARG A 131 -19.97 18.02 -2.74
CA ARG A 131 -19.30 17.92 -4.06
C ARG A 131 -17.80 17.86 -3.92
N GLY A 132 -17.18 18.70 -3.10
CA GLY A 132 -15.73 18.68 -2.86
C GLY A 132 -15.24 17.33 -2.28
N LEU A 133 -15.96 16.80 -1.28
CA LEU A 133 -15.66 15.49 -0.72
C LEU A 133 -15.81 14.37 -1.76
N ALA A 134 -16.82 14.44 -2.64
CA ALA A 134 -17.00 13.48 -3.73
C ALA A 134 -15.87 13.53 -4.77
N LEU A 135 -15.29 14.70 -5.04
CA LEU A 135 -14.10 14.84 -5.91
C LEU A 135 -12.88 14.14 -5.28
N VAL A 136 -12.67 14.31 -3.98
CA VAL A 136 -11.58 13.63 -3.25
C VAL A 136 -11.81 12.12 -3.24
N GLU A 137 -13.02 11.65 -2.96
CA GLU A 137 -13.39 10.22 -3.05
C GLU A 137 -13.10 9.67 -4.46
N SER A 138 -13.56 10.37 -5.49
CA SER A 138 -13.34 9.95 -6.88
C SER A 138 -11.85 9.89 -7.25
N PHE A 139 -11.08 10.89 -6.86
CA PHE A 139 -9.64 10.91 -7.08
C PHE A 139 -8.96 9.68 -6.48
N LEU A 140 -9.30 9.34 -5.23
CA LEU A 140 -8.75 8.18 -4.52
C LEU A 140 -9.17 6.85 -5.16
N VAL A 141 -10.45 6.69 -5.44
CA VAL A 141 -11.04 5.45 -5.98
C VAL A 141 -10.52 5.16 -7.39
N ARG A 142 -10.53 6.15 -8.28
CA ARG A 142 -10.05 5.97 -9.66
C ARG A 142 -8.57 5.60 -9.72
N ARG A 143 -7.74 6.23 -8.88
CA ARG A 143 -6.32 5.89 -8.77
C ARG A 143 -6.12 4.43 -8.33
N MET A 144 -6.88 3.97 -7.35
CA MET A 144 -6.82 2.58 -6.89
C MET A 144 -7.29 1.59 -7.97
N ILE A 145 -8.41 1.86 -8.66
CA ILE A 145 -8.92 1.00 -9.74
C ILE A 145 -7.88 0.84 -10.85
N VAL A 146 -7.23 1.94 -11.23
CA VAL A 146 -6.21 1.93 -12.29
C VAL A 146 -4.87 1.39 -11.79
N GLY A 147 -4.68 1.29 -10.47
CA GLY A 147 -3.42 0.83 -9.86
C GLY A 147 -2.33 1.92 -9.86
N VAL A 148 -2.72 3.20 -9.74
CA VAL A 148 -1.75 4.29 -9.62
C VAL A 148 -1.08 4.21 -8.24
N PRO A 149 0.27 4.23 -8.16
CA PRO A 149 1.00 4.18 -6.89
C PRO A 149 0.59 5.26 -5.91
N THR A 150 0.63 4.95 -4.60
CA THR A 150 0.19 5.85 -3.53
C THR A 150 1.30 6.74 -2.96
N ASN A 151 2.55 6.52 -3.35
CA ASN A 151 3.75 7.17 -2.82
C ASN A 151 3.72 8.72 -2.83
N ASN A 152 3.00 9.36 -3.76
CA ASN A 152 2.84 10.80 -3.85
C ASN A 152 1.51 11.32 -3.27
N LEU A 153 0.65 10.46 -2.78
CA LEU A 153 -0.74 10.80 -2.48
C LEU A 153 -0.84 11.77 -1.28
N ASN A 154 -0.05 11.53 -0.21
CA ASN A 154 0.02 12.44 0.92
C ASN A 154 0.46 13.84 0.49
N ARG A 155 1.53 13.93 -0.32
CA ARG A 155 2.04 15.23 -0.81
C ARG A 155 0.99 15.99 -1.63
N ILE A 156 0.22 15.27 -2.46
CA ILE A 156 -0.84 15.88 -3.27
C ILE A 156 -1.95 16.43 -2.37
N LEU A 157 -2.44 15.64 -1.42
CA LEU A 157 -3.60 16.03 -0.61
C LEU A 157 -3.24 16.99 0.53
N ASN A 158 -2.04 16.90 1.10
CA ASN A 158 -1.56 17.85 2.08
C ASN A 158 -1.38 19.25 1.51
N ALA A 159 -1.04 19.37 0.22
CA ALA A 159 -0.87 20.65 -0.44
C ALA A 159 -2.19 21.32 -0.86
N VAL A 160 -3.33 20.61 -0.83
CA VAL A 160 -4.64 21.17 -1.23
C VAL A 160 -4.95 22.49 -0.51
N PRO A 161 -4.81 22.60 0.83
CA PRO A 161 -5.13 23.87 1.50
C PRO A 161 -4.34 25.06 0.96
N ARG A 162 -3.02 24.89 0.74
CA ARG A 162 -2.16 25.94 0.20
C ARG A 162 -2.51 26.31 -1.24
N GLU A 163 -2.85 25.33 -2.07
CA GLU A 163 -2.99 25.51 -3.51
C GLU A 163 -4.33 26.13 -3.92
N ILE A 164 -5.35 26.06 -3.06
CA ILE A 164 -6.70 26.50 -3.42
C ILE A 164 -7.28 27.57 -2.48
N CYS A 165 -6.55 27.99 -1.42
CA CYS A 165 -7.08 28.89 -0.39
C CYS A 165 -7.53 30.27 -0.91
N ASP A 166 -6.97 30.75 -2.00
CA ASP A 166 -7.24 32.09 -2.57
C ASP A 166 -8.17 32.05 -3.78
N ALA A 167 -8.84 30.91 -4.04
CA ALA A 167 -9.70 30.76 -5.21
C ALA A 167 -11.12 31.32 -4.98
N ASP A 168 -11.67 31.95 -5.98
CA ASP A 168 -13.07 32.47 -5.97
C ASP A 168 -14.09 31.32 -5.95
N ASP A 169 -13.85 30.24 -6.70
CA ASP A 169 -14.63 29.01 -6.68
C ASP A 169 -13.73 27.84 -6.24
N LEU A 170 -13.91 27.45 -4.98
CA LEU A 170 -13.14 26.38 -4.36
C LEU A 170 -13.32 25.01 -4.97
N ILE A 171 -14.54 24.68 -5.37
CA ILE A 171 -14.84 23.35 -5.88
C ILE A 171 -14.23 23.19 -7.27
N ASP A 172 -14.30 24.23 -8.07
CA ASP A 172 -13.66 24.26 -9.37
C ASP A 172 -12.12 24.29 -9.24
N ALA A 173 -11.59 25.07 -8.29
CA ALA A 173 -10.16 25.07 -7.99
C ALA A 173 -9.65 23.71 -7.50
N LEU A 174 -10.38 23.03 -6.61
CA LEU A 174 -10.07 21.69 -6.18
C LEU A 174 -10.08 20.70 -7.35
N HIS A 175 -11.10 20.79 -8.20
CA HIS A 175 -11.22 19.93 -9.38
C HIS A 175 -10.05 20.17 -10.36
N ARG A 176 -9.73 21.42 -10.66
CA ARG A 176 -8.57 21.79 -11.50
C ARG A 176 -7.26 21.33 -10.89
N TYR A 177 -7.06 21.56 -9.58
CA TYR A 177 -5.86 21.14 -8.87
C TYR A 177 -5.63 19.63 -8.98
N LEU A 178 -6.66 18.82 -8.66
CA LEU A 178 -6.56 17.36 -8.74
C LEU A 178 -6.44 16.86 -10.19
N SER A 179 -6.95 17.61 -11.17
CA SER A 179 -6.90 17.26 -12.60
C SER A 179 -5.54 17.56 -13.27
N ALA A 180 -4.62 18.23 -12.57
CA ALA A 180 -3.32 18.55 -13.15
C ALA A 180 -2.53 17.28 -13.54
N PRO A 181 -1.80 17.26 -14.67
CA PRO A 181 -1.20 16.03 -15.23
C PRO A 181 -0.33 15.23 -14.25
N ARG A 182 0.45 15.92 -13.41
CA ARG A 182 1.33 15.28 -12.40
C ARG A 182 0.59 14.74 -11.17
N ARG A 183 -0.75 14.87 -11.09
CA ARG A 183 -1.58 14.29 -10.02
C ARG A 183 -2.06 12.89 -10.37
N TYR A 184 -1.98 12.51 -11.64
CA TYR A 184 -2.36 11.19 -12.13
C TYR A 184 -3.79 10.79 -11.76
N TRP A 185 -4.76 11.69 -11.99
CA TRP A 185 -6.19 11.36 -11.86
C TRP A 185 -6.64 10.64 -13.13
N PRO A 186 -6.99 9.34 -13.08
CA PRO A 186 -7.31 8.57 -14.28
C PRO A 186 -8.57 9.06 -15.00
N THR A 187 -8.46 9.16 -16.32
CA THR A 187 -9.59 9.49 -17.20
C THR A 187 -10.62 8.36 -17.25
N ASP A 188 -11.79 8.64 -17.83
CA ASP A 188 -12.82 7.62 -18.05
C ASP A 188 -12.32 6.45 -18.93
N GLY A 189 -11.51 6.75 -19.96
CA GLY A 189 -10.88 5.73 -20.80
C GLY A 189 -9.98 4.81 -19.97
N ALA A 190 -9.03 5.40 -19.21
CA ALA A 190 -8.12 4.65 -18.36
C ALA A 190 -8.86 3.76 -17.34
N VAL A 191 -9.95 4.25 -16.75
CA VAL A 191 -10.78 3.46 -15.82
C VAL A 191 -11.48 2.31 -16.55
N ARG A 192 -12.07 2.56 -17.73
CA ARG A 192 -12.74 1.51 -18.52
C ARG A 192 -11.78 0.39 -18.92
N ASP A 193 -10.56 0.75 -19.30
CA ASP A 193 -9.54 -0.23 -19.67
C ASP A 193 -9.06 -1.01 -18.45
N ALA A 194 -8.79 -0.33 -17.34
CA ALA A 194 -8.33 -0.97 -16.12
C ALA A 194 -9.35 -1.97 -15.54
N VAL A 195 -10.64 -1.63 -15.56
CA VAL A 195 -11.71 -2.53 -15.08
C VAL A 195 -11.76 -3.83 -15.87
N LYS A 196 -11.41 -3.79 -17.17
CA LYS A 196 -11.39 -4.97 -18.03
C LYS A 196 -10.12 -5.80 -17.91
N THR A 197 -8.97 -5.15 -17.71
CA THR A 197 -7.67 -5.78 -17.94
C THR A 197 -6.80 -5.90 -16.70
N ARG A 198 -7.08 -5.13 -15.63
CA ARG A 198 -6.20 -5.09 -14.45
C ARG A 198 -6.69 -6.00 -13.35
N PRO A 199 -5.77 -6.62 -12.59
CA PRO A 199 -6.10 -7.49 -11.48
C PRO A 199 -6.55 -6.67 -10.26
N PHE A 200 -7.76 -6.13 -10.31
CA PHE A 200 -8.35 -5.29 -9.27
C PHE A 200 -8.23 -5.90 -7.87
N TYR A 201 -8.31 -7.23 -7.76
CA TYR A 201 -8.20 -7.92 -6.46
C TYR A 201 -6.89 -7.66 -5.73
N TRP A 202 -5.83 -7.34 -6.46
CA TRP A 202 -4.51 -7.04 -5.90
C TRP A 202 -4.26 -5.54 -5.71
N HIS A 203 -5.20 -4.67 -6.10
CA HIS A 203 -5.07 -3.24 -5.92
C HIS A 203 -5.62 -2.80 -4.56
N GLY A 204 -4.94 -1.87 -3.91
CA GLY A 204 -5.35 -1.32 -2.63
C GLY A 204 -5.45 -2.35 -1.50
N ARG A 205 -6.09 -1.95 -0.42
CA ARG A 205 -6.33 -2.79 0.76
C ARG A 205 -7.69 -3.50 0.66
N GLY A 206 -7.87 -4.59 1.41
CA GLY A 206 -9.14 -5.33 1.47
C GLY A 206 -10.39 -4.46 1.67
N PRO A 207 -10.40 -3.57 2.69
CA PRO A 207 -11.53 -2.65 2.90
C PRO A 207 -11.83 -1.74 1.70
N GLN A 208 -10.79 -1.26 0.98
CA GLN A 208 -10.97 -0.40 -0.19
C GLN A 208 -11.60 -1.15 -1.38
N ARG A 209 -11.19 -2.39 -1.59
CA ARG A 209 -11.80 -3.26 -2.63
C ARG A 209 -13.27 -3.54 -2.33
N SER A 210 -13.57 -3.88 -1.07
CA SER A 210 -14.95 -4.08 -0.60
C SER A 210 -15.77 -2.80 -0.72
N PHE A 211 -15.20 -1.64 -0.38
CA PHE A 211 -15.83 -0.34 -0.56
C PHE A 211 -16.26 -0.11 -2.01
N VAL A 212 -15.38 -0.31 -2.98
CA VAL A 212 -15.70 -0.13 -4.41
C VAL A 212 -16.88 -1.00 -4.83
N LEU A 213 -16.85 -2.29 -4.49
CA LEU A 213 -17.94 -3.21 -4.83
C LEU A 213 -19.25 -2.86 -4.12
N ARG A 214 -19.21 -2.47 -2.83
CA ARG A 214 -20.40 -2.00 -2.09
C ARG A 214 -20.98 -0.74 -2.73
N ARG A 215 -20.16 0.24 -3.08
CA ARG A 215 -20.62 1.46 -3.74
C ARG A 215 -21.24 1.18 -5.11
N ILE A 216 -20.73 0.20 -5.84
CA ILE A 216 -21.35 -0.25 -7.09
C ILE A 216 -22.72 -0.89 -6.79
N GLU A 217 -22.82 -1.75 -5.78
CA GLU A 217 -24.09 -2.36 -5.36
C GLU A 217 -25.13 -1.29 -4.96
N GLU A 218 -24.76 -0.35 -4.10
CA GLU A 218 -25.64 0.75 -3.68
C GLU A 218 -26.15 1.61 -4.85
N SER A 219 -25.34 1.74 -5.92
CA SER A 219 -25.74 2.50 -7.10
C SER A 219 -26.86 1.88 -7.92
N TYR A 220 -27.32 0.68 -7.59
CA TYR A 220 -28.52 0.10 -8.18
C TYR A 220 -29.80 0.61 -7.52
N GLU A 221 -29.68 1.39 -6.42
CA GLU A 221 -30.82 2.01 -5.73
C GLU A 221 -31.91 0.98 -5.39
N SER A 222 -31.47 -0.13 -4.74
CA SER A 222 -32.38 -1.18 -4.30
C SER A 222 -33.44 -0.61 -3.37
N PRO A 223 -34.74 -0.97 -3.52
CA PRO A 223 -35.77 -0.64 -2.56
C PRO A 223 -35.48 -1.16 -1.15
N GLU A 224 -34.72 -2.25 -1.06
CA GLU A 224 -34.24 -2.84 0.19
C GLU A 224 -32.71 -2.70 0.25
N PRO A 225 -32.21 -1.62 0.87
CA PRO A 225 -30.76 -1.41 1.00
C PRO A 225 -30.14 -2.49 1.90
N VAL A 226 -28.91 -2.88 1.57
CA VAL A 226 -28.14 -3.85 2.35
C VAL A 226 -27.63 -3.18 3.62
N ASP A 227 -27.86 -3.80 4.77
CA ASP A 227 -27.18 -3.45 6.01
C ASP A 227 -25.75 -4.03 6.01
N TRP A 228 -24.78 -3.22 5.61
CA TRP A 228 -23.38 -3.64 5.51
C TRP A 228 -22.71 -3.94 6.85
N GLN A 229 -23.27 -3.45 7.97
CA GLN A 229 -22.75 -3.75 9.31
C GLN A 229 -23.20 -5.13 9.79
N ALA A 230 -24.43 -5.50 9.51
CA ALA A 230 -24.97 -6.81 9.86
C ALA A 230 -24.59 -7.90 8.87
N ALA A 231 -24.42 -7.56 7.57
CA ALA A 231 -24.09 -8.50 6.52
C ALA A 231 -22.61 -8.86 6.52
N LYS A 232 -22.27 -10.12 6.82
CA LYS A 232 -20.90 -10.67 6.70
C LYS A 232 -20.55 -10.92 5.22
N VAL A 233 -20.54 -9.87 4.41
CA VAL A 233 -20.31 -9.96 2.98
C VAL A 233 -18.81 -9.78 2.69
N THR A 234 -18.24 -10.68 1.90
CA THR A 234 -16.84 -10.63 1.44
C THR A 234 -16.76 -10.72 -0.08
N ILE A 235 -15.58 -10.44 -0.62
CA ILE A 235 -15.35 -10.52 -2.08
C ILE A 235 -15.26 -11.99 -2.49
N GLU A 236 -16.00 -12.36 -3.52
CA GLU A 236 -16.02 -13.70 -4.12
C GLU A 236 -15.53 -13.65 -5.56
N HIS A 237 -14.74 -14.66 -5.95
CA HIS A 237 -14.32 -14.93 -7.32
C HIS A 237 -15.30 -15.91 -7.96
N ILE A 238 -15.99 -15.50 -9.02
CA ILE A 238 -16.90 -16.43 -9.74
C ILE A 238 -16.09 -17.50 -10.45
N MET A 239 -15.17 -17.14 -11.33
CA MET A 239 -14.09 -18.03 -11.75
C MET A 239 -13.10 -18.09 -10.58
N PRO A 240 -12.84 -19.27 -9.99
CA PRO A 240 -12.08 -19.38 -8.75
C PRO A 240 -10.62 -18.99 -8.93
N GLN A 241 -9.94 -18.60 -7.82
CA GLN A 241 -8.53 -18.26 -7.84
C GLN A 241 -7.62 -19.44 -8.23
N LYS A 242 -8.03 -20.66 -7.91
CA LYS A 242 -7.29 -21.88 -8.27
C LYS A 242 -8.09 -22.67 -9.30
N LEU A 243 -7.47 -22.92 -10.45
CA LEU A 243 -8.05 -23.77 -11.47
C LEU A 243 -8.21 -25.22 -10.97
N ASN A 244 -9.37 -25.79 -11.25
CA ASN A 244 -9.61 -27.23 -11.17
C ASN A 244 -9.97 -27.77 -12.57
N ASP A 245 -10.12 -29.09 -12.69
CA ASP A 245 -10.36 -29.73 -14.00
C ASP A 245 -11.68 -29.32 -14.66
N VAL A 246 -12.67 -28.90 -13.88
CA VAL A 246 -13.95 -28.40 -14.42
C VAL A 246 -13.72 -27.08 -15.13
N TRP A 247 -13.11 -26.13 -14.44
CA TRP A 247 -12.81 -24.80 -15.00
C TRP A 247 -11.79 -24.86 -16.14
N ARG A 248 -10.82 -25.81 -16.10
CA ARG A 248 -9.91 -26.04 -17.24
C ARG A 248 -10.67 -26.40 -18.50
N ARG A 249 -11.67 -27.26 -18.38
CA ARG A 249 -12.52 -27.67 -19.53
C ARG A 249 -13.42 -26.53 -20.01
N GLU A 250 -14.01 -25.77 -19.08
CA GLU A 250 -14.86 -24.62 -19.39
C GLU A 250 -14.11 -23.52 -20.15
N LEU A 251 -12.82 -23.28 -19.79
CA LEU A 251 -11.99 -22.24 -20.41
C LEU A 251 -11.22 -22.68 -21.66
N ALA A 252 -11.18 -23.97 -21.97
CA ALA A 252 -10.32 -24.50 -23.03
C ALA A 252 -10.63 -23.89 -24.42
N ALA A 253 -11.91 -23.69 -24.74
CA ALA A 253 -12.34 -23.08 -26.00
C ALA A 253 -11.92 -21.59 -26.09
N ASP A 254 -12.12 -20.83 -25.03
CA ASP A 254 -11.74 -19.41 -24.94
C ASP A 254 -10.22 -19.23 -25.01
N ALA A 255 -9.46 -20.11 -24.36
CA ALA A 255 -8.01 -20.12 -24.39
C ALA A 255 -7.50 -20.38 -25.82
N ALA A 256 -8.00 -21.41 -26.48
CA ALA A 256 -7.65 -21.73 -27.88
C ALA A 256 -8.00 -20.57 -28.82
N ALA A 257 -9.17 -19.95 -28.68
CA ALA A 257 -9.59 -18.81 -29.49
C ALA A 257 -8.75 -17.56 -29.25
N SER A 258 -8.14 -17.44 -28.06
CA SER A 258 -7.28 -16.31 -27.68
C SER A 258 -5.79 -16.56 -27.98
N GLY A 259 -5.41 -17.77 -28.41
CA GLY A 259 -4.01 -18.14 -28.62
C GLY A 259 -3.20 -18.26 -27.33
N LEU A 260 -3.88 -18.46 -26.19
CA LEU A 260 -3.29 -18.56 -24.86
C LEU A 260 -3.43 -19.98 -24.30
N SER A 261 -2.60 -20.34 -23.33
CA SER A 261 -2.89 -21.50 -22.49
C SER A 261 -4.09 -21.21 -21.57
N VAL A 262 -4.70 -22.25 -21.02
CA VAL A 262 -5.81 -22.10 -20.06
C VAL A 262 -5.35 -21.35 -18.82
N GLU A 263 -4.13 -21.60 -18.37
CA GLU A 263 -3.49 -20.94 -17.22
C GLU A 263 -3.29 -19.45 -17.46
N GLU A 264 -2.75 -19.07 -18.62
CA GLU A 264 -2.54 -17.66 -18.98
C GLU A 264 -3.87 -16.90 -19.10
N LEU A 265 -4.87 -17.52 -19.72
CA LEU A 265 -6.21 -16.93 -19.81
C LEU A 265 -6.82 -16.74 -18.42
N HIS A 266 -6.76 -17.79 -17.57
CA HIS A 266 -7.25 -17.74 -16.20
C HIS A 266 -6.56 -16.61 -15.40
N GLU A 267 -5.23 -16.53 -15.42
CA GLU A 267 -4.47 -15.50 -14.73
C GLU A 267 -4.87 -14.09 -15.18
N SER A 268 -5.14 -13.91 -16.48
CA SER A 268 -5.54 -12.61 -17.02
C SER A 268 -6.94 -12.16 -16.59
N LEU A 269 -7.84 -13.09 -16.23
CA LEU A 269 -9.25 -12.82 -15.95
C LEU A 269 -9.62 -12.95 -14.47
N ALA A 270 -9.03 -13.90 -13.76
CA ALA A 270 -9.48 -14.30 -12.43
C ALA A 270 -9.60 -13.14 -11.44
N HIS A 271 -8.65 -12.21 -11.46
CA HIS A 271 -8.56 -11.11 -10.52
C HIS A 271 -9.11 -9.78 -11.04
N THR A 272 -9.67 -9.75 -12.26
CA THR A 272 -10.30 -8.55 -12.82
C THR A 272 -11.64 -8.26 -12.15
N LEU A 273 -12.06 -7.00 -12.13
CA LEU A 273 -13.33 -6.60 -11.50
C LEU A 273 -14.53 -7.31 -12.14
N GLY A 274 -14.44 -7.66 -13.43
CA GLY A 274 -15.46 -8.41 -14.15
C GLY A 274 -15.76 -9.77 -13.55
N ASN A 275 -14.78 -10.42 -12.93
CA ASN A 275 -14.92 -11.72 -12.28
C ASN A 275 -15.28 -11.66 -10.78
N LEU A 276 -15.25 -10.46 -10.18
CA LEU A 276 -15.45 -10.30 -8.74
C LEU A 276 -16.89 -9.89 -8.40
N THR A 277 -17.36 -10.38 -7.27
CA THR A 277 -18.65 -9.98 -6.71
C THR A 277 -18.59 -9.93 -5.18
N LEU A 278 -19.72 -9.59 -4.56
CA LEU A 278 -19.91 -9.65 -3.11
C LEU A 278 -20.82 -10.82 -2.75
N SER A 279 -20.48 -11.56 -1.71
CA SER A 279 -21.31 -12.66 -1.23
C SER A 279 -21.13 -12.88 0.29
N ALA A 280 -22.21 -13.26 0.96
CA ALA A 280 -22.18 -13.84 2.31
C ALA A 280 -22.12 -15.38 2.26
N LEU A 281 -22.02 -15.98 1.06
CA LEU A 281 -22.11 -17.41 0.79
C LEU A 281 -20.79 -17.97 0.24
N ASN A 282 -19.64 -17.41 0.61
CA ASN A 282 -18.34 -17.78 0.02
C ASN A 282 -17.96 -19.23 0.30
N GLU A 283 -18.17 -19.72 1.52
CA GLU A 283 -17.88 -21.11 1.86
C GLU A 283 -18.68 -22.11 0.98
N PRO A 284 -19.99 -21.96 0.79
CA PRO A 284 -20.73 -22.76 -0.17
C PRO A 284 -20.30 -22.57 -1.64
N LEU A 285 -19.82 -21.37 -2.02
CA LEU A 285 -19.39 -21.09 -3.40
C LEU A 285 -18.07 -21.77 -3.75
N SER A 286 -17.05 -21.66 -2.90
CA SER A 286 -15.77 -22.33 -3.07
C SER A 286 -15.28 -22.50 -4.53
N ASN A 287 -14.65 -23.62 -4.87
CA ASN A 287 -14.15 -23.94 -6.23
C ASN A 287 -15.17 -24.73 -7.10
N HIS A 288 -16.46 -24.60 -6.83
CA HIS A 288 -17.49 -25.30 -7.61
C HIS A 288 -17.57 -24.82 -9.06
N SER A 289 -18.21 -25.65 -9.93
CA SER A 289 -18.56 -25.28 -11.31
C SER A 289 -19.46 -24.05 -11.34
N PHE A 290 -19.48 -23.35 -12.48
CA PHE A 290 -20.30 -22.16 -12.63
C PHE A 290 -21.79 -22.44 -12.35
N ASP A 291 -22.34 -23.54 -12.87
CA ASP A 291 -23.75 -23.89 -12.65
C ASP A 291 -24.10 -24.00 -11.16
N LYS A 292 -23.23 -24.65 -10.36
CA LYS A 292 -23.45 -24.77 -8.93
C LYS A 292 -23.32 -23.42 -8.21
N LYS A 293 -22.34 -22.59 -8.58
CA LYS A 293 -22.19 -21.23 -8.05
C LYS A 293 -23.43 -20.38 -8.37
N ARG A 294 -23.94 -20.47 -9.60
CA ARG A 294 -25.15 -19.77 -10.04
C ARG A 294 -26.36 -20.13 -9.18
N GLU A 295 -26.59 -21.43 -8.91
CA GLU A 295 -27.70 -21.88 -8.02
C GLU A 295 -27.54 -21.39 -6.57
N ILE A 296 -26.33 -21.31 -6.07
CA ILE A 296 -26.07 -20.76 -4.74
C ILE A 296 -26.34 -19.25 -4.71
N LEU A 297 -25.87 -18.51 -5.71
CA LEU A 297 -26.05 -17.06 -5.82
C LEU A 297 -27.53 -16.63 -5.94
N LYS A 298 -28.42 -17.49 -6.50
CA LYS A 298 -29.86 -17.26 -6.54
C LYS A 298 -30.51 -17.09 -5.16
N ARG A 299 -29.85 -17.54 -4.10
CA ARG A 299 -30.31 -17.38 -2.73
C ARG A 299 -30.03 -15.98 -2.15
N GLY A 300 -29.18 -15.20 -2.83
CA GLY A 300 -28.80 -13.84 -2.45
C GLY A 300 -29.64 -12.77 -3.15
N THR A 301 -29.67 -11.57 -2.59
CA THR A 301 -30.47 -10.43 -3.08
C THR A 301 -29.64 -9.36 -3.80
N LEU A 302 -28.30 -9.47 -3.78
CA LEU A 302 -27.41 -8.45 -4.34
C LEU A 302 -27.59 -8.30 -5.86
N TYR A 303 -27.71 -7.06 -6.31
CA TYR A 303 -27.82 -6.73 -7.73
C TYR A 303 -26.58 -7.08 -8.53
N LEU A 304 -25.39 -6.95 -7.94
CA LEU A 304 -24.11 -7.41 -8.53
C LEU A 304 -24.15 -8.88 -8.96
N ASN A 305 -24.98 -9.71 -8.30
CA ASN A 305 -25.08 -11.13 -8.62
C ASN A 305 -26.13 -11.43 -9.69
N ARG A 306 -27.05 -10.53 -9.98
CA ARG A 306 -28.14 -10.77 -10.96
C ARG A 306 -27.61 -11.01 -12.37
N GLU A 307 -26.59 -10.26 -12.80
CA GLU A 307 -25.96 -10.45 -14.10
C GLU A 307 -25.26 -11.83 -14.20
N ILE A 308 -24.65 -12.28 -13.11
CA ILE A 308 -23.99 -13.58 -13.02
C ILE A 308 -25.04 -14.69 -13.09
N ILE A 309 -26.11 -14.56 -12.32
CA ILE A 309 -27.22 -15.53 -12.28
C ILE A 309 -27.89 -15.68 -13.64
N SER A 310 -28.01 -14.60 -14.41
CA SER A 310 -28.64 -14.61 -15.75
C SER A 310 -27.76 -15.21 -16.84
N SER A 311 -26.47 -15.42 -16.61
CA SER A 311 -25.55 -15.99 -17.60
C SER A 311 -25.69 -17.51 -17.65
N ALA A 312 -25.62 -18.07 -18.88
CA ALA A 312 -25.65 -19.51 -19.09
C ALA A 312 -24.28 -20.17 -18.84
N GLN A 313 -23.21 -19.42 -19.05
CA GLN A 313 -21.82 -19.83 -18.88
C GLN A 313 -21.02 -18.69 -18.28
N TRP A 314 -19.76 -18.95 -17.88
CA TRP A 314 -18.89 -17.94 -17.29
C TRP A 314 -17.47 -18.11 -17.81
N GLY A 315 -17.17 -17.43 -18.89
CA GLY A 315 -15.89 -17.44 -19.57
C GLY A 315 -15.41 -16.01 -19.83
N LYS A 316 -14.48 -15.88 -20.78
CA LYS A 316 -13.87 -14.60 -21.15
C LYS A 316 -14.93 -13.58 -21.59
N ALA A 317 -15.84 -13.98 -22.46
CA ALA A 317 -16.86 -13.08 -23.02
C ALA A 317 -17.79 -12.50 -21.95
N GLU A 318 -18.25 -13.31 -21.00
CA GLU A 318 -19.14 -12.89 -19.92
C GLU A 318 -18.44 -11.98 -18.94
N ILE A 319 -17.19 -12.29 -18.57
CA ILE A 319 -16.36 -11.48 -17.67
C ILE A 319 -16.07 -10.12 -18.30
N GLU A 320 -15.66 -10.07 -19.57
CA GLU A 320 -15.37 -8.81 -20.27
C GLU A 320 -16.64 -7.97 -20.48
N ALA A 321 -17.76 -8.59 -20.84
CA ALA A 321 -19.04 -7.90 -20.97
C ALA A 321 -19.52 -7.31 -19.65
N ARG A 322 -19.40 -8.05 -18.55
CA ARG A 322 -19.70 -7.54 -17.21
C ARG A 322 -18.76 -6.42 -16.80
N ALA A 323 -17.46 -6.57 -17.05
CA ALA A 323 -16.47 -5.53 -16.80
C ALA A 323 -16.83 -4.21 -17.51
N ALA A 324 -17.28 -4.30 -18.78
CA ALA A 324 -17.71 -3.13 -19.54
C ALA A 324 -18.95 -2.44 -18.93
N ARG A 325 -19.93 -3.20 -18.41
CA ARG A 325 -21.10 -2.64 -17.71
C ARG A 325 -20.73 -2.00 -16.38
N LEU A 326 -19.89 -2.67 -15.57
CA LEU A 326 -19.38 -2.14 -14.33
C LEU A 326 -18.57 -0.85 -14.55
N ALA A 327 -17.72 -0.81 -15.59
CA ALA A 327 -16.96 0.37 -15.95
C ALA A 327 -17.85 1.58 -16.27
N LYS A 328 -18.95 1.39 -17.01
CA LYS A 328 -19.94 2.46 -17.28
C LYS A 328 -20.54 3.00 -15.97
N ARG A 329 -20.82 2.14 -15.00
CA ARG A 329 -21.36 2.53 -13.70
C ARG A 329 -20.33 3.25 -12.85
N ILE A 330 -19.09 2.75 -12.81
CA ILE A 330 -17.96 3.33 -12.08
C ILE A 330 -17.69 4.77 -12.53
N VAL A 331 -17.63 5.04 -13.83
CA VAL A 331 -17.35 6.41 -14.31
C VAL A 331 -18.50 7.40 -14.03
N ARG A 332 -19.72 6.91 -13.81
CA ARG A 332 -20.86 7.74 -13.36
C ARG A 332 -20.80 8.02 -11.86
N LEU A 333 -20.43 7.02 -11.06
CA LEU A 333 -20.31 7.14 -9.61
C LEU A 333 -19.20 8.09 -9.19
N TRP A 334 -18.08 8.00 -9.88
CA TRP A 334 -16.88 8.75 -9.59
C TRP A 334 -16.49 9.58 -10.81
N PRO A 335 -16.80 10.88 -10.84
CA PRO A 335 -16.47 11.77 -11.96
C PRO A 335 -14.95 11.84 -12.19
N GLY A 336 -14.55 11.99 -13.44
CA GLY A 336 -13.14 12.08 -13.86
C GLY A 336 -12.53 13.47 -13.71
N PRO A 337 -11.26 13.61 -14.13
CA PRO A 337 -10.58 14.90 -14.18
C PRO A 337 -11.24 15.85 -15.19
N LEU A 338 -11.02 17.15 -15.00
CA LEU A 338 -11.38 18.17 -16.00
C LEU A 338 -10.49 18.05 -17.23
N GLY A 339 -11.10 18.25 -18.39
CA GLY A 339 -10.42 18.25 -19.68
C GLY A 339 -10.53 16.92 -20.40
N THR A 340 -10.94 16.97 -21.65
CA THR A 340 -10.77 15.94 -22.66
C THR A 340 -9.34 16.01 -23.20
N MET A 341 -8.32 15.84 -22.38
CA MET A 341 -7.21 15.08 -22.89
C MET A 341 -7.74 13.65 -22.95
N GLU A 342 -8.44 13.32 -24.05
CA GLU A 342 -8.20 12.04 -24.64
C GLU A 342 -6.69 11.92 -24.64
N VAL A 343 -6.15 11.13 -23.72
CA VAL A 343 -4.94 10.41 -23.99
C VAL A 343 -5.38 9.44 -25.08
N THR A 344 -5.49 9.97 -26.30
CA THR A 344 -5.31 9.20 -27.51
C THR A 344 -4.08 8.41 -27.18
N ASP A 345 -4.17 7.13 -27.16
CA ASP A 345 -3.16 6.10 -27.13
C ASP A 345 -1.71 6.66 -27.34
N VAL A 346 -1.34 7.63 -26.51
CA VAL A 346 0.03 7.98 -26.23
C VAL A 346 0.48 6.77 -25.47
N GLY A 347 1.18 5.94 -26.15
CA GLY A 347 1.68 4.68 -25.71
C GLY A 347 2.06 4.80 -24.26
N ARG A 348 1.56 3.91 -23.45
CA ARG A 348 1.76 3.84 -22.00
C ARG A 348 3.16 4.38 -21.69
N ASP A 349 3.30 5.41 -20.82
CA ASP A 349 4.61 5.99 -20.50
C ASP A 349 5.48 4.92 -19.83
N TRP A 350 6.30 4.28 -20.61
CA TRP A 350 7.25 3.25 -20.18
C TRP A 350 8.54 3.85 -19.62
N THR A 351 8.68 5.17 -19.57
CA THR A 351 9.89 5.86 -19.13
C THR A 351 10.31 5.43 -17.74
N GLN A 352 9.38 5.28 -16.81
CA GLN A 352 9.68 4.85 -15.44
C GLN A 352 10.15 3.39 -15.40
N LEU A 353 9.54 2.49 -16.17
CA LEU A 353 9.95 1.10 -16.31
C LEU A 353 11.34 1.00 -16.94
N ASN A 354 11.57 1.70 -18.04
CA ASN A 354 12.85 1.67 -18.75
C ASN A 354 13.98 2.21 -17.87
N ARG A 355 13.72 3.28 -17.10
CA ARG A 355 14.68 3.81 -16.13
C ARG A 355 14.94 2.83 -14.98
N ALA A 356 13.90 2.17 -14.46
CA ALA A 356 14.06 1.18 -13.40
C ALA A 356 14.93 0.02 -13.88
N LEU A 357 14.65 -0.55 -15.06
CA LEU A 357 15.43 -1.63 -15.64
C LEU A 357 16.88 -1.23 -15.92
N ALA A 358 17.12 -0.02 -16.41
CA ALA A 358 18.48 0.49 -16.60
C ALA A 358 19.29 0.53 -15.28
N LEU A 359 18.60 0.69 -14.13
CA LEU A 359 19.20 0.73 -12.80
C LEU A 359 19.30 -0.65 -12.13
N VAL A 360 18.64 -1.70 -12.64
CA VAL A 360 18.82 -3.06 -12.13
C VAL A 360 20.26 -3.47 -12.35
N PRO A 361 21.06 -3.75 -11.30
CA PRO A 361 22.47 -4.07 -11.44
C PRO A 361 22.71 -5.52 -11.89
N ALA A 362 23.92 -5.82 -12.37
CA ALA A 362 24.36 -7.19 -12.56
C ALA A 362 24.30 -7.97 -11.24
N GLY A 363 23.98 -9.25 -11.30
CA GLY A 363 23.78 -10.10 -10.12
C GLY A 363 22.43 -9.93 -9.43
N ALA A 364 21.52 -9.10 -9.97
CA ALA A 364 20.15 -8.94 -9.50
C ALA A 364 19.15 -9.16 -10.65
N TRP A 365 17.92 -9.52 -10.28
CA TRP A 365 16.82 -9.74 -11.21
C TRP A 365 15.50 -9.23 -10.64
N THR A 366 14.50 -9.05 -11.48
CA THR A 366 13.15 -8.65 -11.08
C THR A 366 12.12 -9.44 -11.86
N THR A 367 10.83 -9.22 -11.62
CA THR A 367 9.75 -9.91 -12.33
C THR A 367 8.90 -8.95 -13.15
N TYR A 368 8.16 -9.52 -14.11
CA TYR A 368 7.11 -8.78 -14.82
C TYR A 368 6.07 -8.20 -13.86
N GLY A 369 5.80 -8.89 -12.74
CA GLY A 369 4.92 -8.43 -11.67
C GLY A 369 5.47 -7.21 -10.94
N ASP A 370 6.73 -7.26 -10.48
CA ASP A 370 7.37 -6.13 -9.77
C ASP A 370 7.43 -4.86 -10.62
N LEU A 371 7.73 -5.03 -11.92
CA LEU A 371 7.72 -3.91 -12.86
C LEU A 371 6.30 -3.38 -13.10
N ALA A 372 5.33 -4.27 -13.17
CA ALA A 372 3.92 -3.89 -13.30
C ALA A 372 3.45 -3.11 -12.08
N ASP A 373 3.76 -3.57 -10.88
CA ASP A 373 3.43 -2.89 -9.63
C ASP A 373 4.11 -1.52 -9.52
N LEU A 374 5.39 -1.43 -9.92
CA LEU A 374 6.13 -0.17 -9.95
C LEU A 374 5.45 0.91 -10.78
N ILE A 375 4.94 0.55 -11.97
CA ILE A 375 4.36 1.50 -12.92
C ILE A 375 2.81 1.50 -12.91
N GLY A 376 2.18 0.78 -11.96
CA GLY A 376 0.73 0.61 -11.90
C GLY A 376 0.15 -0.06 -13.15
N SER A 377 0.78 -1.16 -13.60
CA SER A 377 0.40 -1.91 -14.79
C SER A 377 0.04 -3.37 -14.46
N HIS A 378 -0.01 -4.22 -15.45
CA HIS A 378 -0.16 -5.67 -15.34
C HIS A 378 1.05 -6.35 -16.00
N PRO A 379 1.49 -7.55 -15.56
CA PRO A 379 2.62 -8.28 -16.15
C PRO A 379 2.51 -8.51 -17.66
N VAL A 380 1.33 -8.77 -18.18
CA VAL A 380 1.13 -9.02 -19.61
C VAL A 380 1.52 -7.82 -20.50
N PRO A 381 1.00 -6.59 -20.28
CA PRO A 381 1.47 -5.43 -21.03
C PRO A 381 2.97 -5.13 -20.86
N VAL A 382 3.54 -5.39 -19.67
CA VAL A 382 4.98 -5.28 -19.44
C VAL A 382 5.72 -6.28 -20.32
N GLY A 383 5.29 -7.54 -20.35
CA GLY A 383 5.85 -8.58 -21.21
C GLY A 383 5.77 -8.22 -22.70
N VAL A 384 4.62 -7.71 -23.16
CA VAL A 384 4.43 -7.24 -24.55
C VAL A 384 5.37 -6.07 -24.87
N HIS A 385 5.52 -5.10 -23.94
CA HIS A 385 6.44 -3.99 -24.15
C HIS A 385 7.89 -4.47 -24.26
N LEU A 386 8.34 -5.32 -23.34
CA LEU A 386 9.72 -5.83 -23.32
C LEU A 386 10.04 -6.76 -24.50
N SER A 387 9.04 -7.46 -25.04
CA SER A 387 9.23 -8.32 -26.21
C SER A 387 9.25 -7.58 -27.56
N ASN A 388 8.75 -6.34 -27.61
CA ASN A 388 8.62 -5.56 -28.84
C ASN A 388 9.51 -4.31 -28.89
N ASN A 389 10.15 -3.94 -27.78
CA ASN A 389 10.97 -2.74 -27.71
C ASN A 389 12.34 -3.05 -27.09
N PRO A 390 13.43 -2.47 -27.58
CA PRO A 390 14.74 -2.60 -26.98
C PRO A 390 14.78 -1.80 -25.67
N VAL A 391 14.70 -2.52 -24.54
CA VAL A 391 14.76 -1.94 -23.20
C VAL A 391 16.04 -2.39 -22.51
N PRO A 392 16.81 -1.47 -21.91
CA PRO A 392 18.05 -1.83 -21.20
C PRO A 392 17.77 -2.88 -20.12
N ASN A 393 18.64 -3.88 -20.00
CA ASN A 393 18.57 -4.93 -18.98
C ASN A 393 17.26 -5.76 -18.98
N ALA A 394 16.50 -5.80 -20.09
CA ALA A 394 15.26 -6.58 -20.18
C ALA A 394 15.46 -8.07 -19.86
N TRP A 395 16.68 -8.60 -20.08
CA TRP A 395 17.03 -10.00 -19.73
C TRP A 395 17.08 -10.26 -18.22
N ARG A 396 17.12 -9.23 -17.37
CA ARG A 396 17.04 -9.36 -15.90
C ARG A 396 15.61 -9.47 -15.37
N VAL A 397 14.64 -9.65 -16.28
CA VAL A 397 13.22 -9.84 -15.94
C VAL A 397 12.85 -11.32 -16.09
N LEU A 398 12.50 -11.95 -14.99
CA LEU A 398 12.10 -13.35 -14.91
C LEU A 398 10.60 -13.49 -14.63
N THR A 399 10.08 -14.71 -14.74
CA THR A 399 8.72 -15.03 -14.30
C THR A 399 8.59 -14.90 -12.77
N THR A 400 7.37 -14.85 -12.25
CA THR A 400 7.08 -14.66 -10.82
C THR A 400 7.73 -15.74 -9.94
N ASP A 401 7.91 -16.94 -10.48
CA ASP A 401 8.56 -18.07 -9.83
C ASP A 401 10.08 -18.14 -10.07
N GLY A 402 10.67 -17.10 -10.67
CA GLY A 402 12.11 -16.97 -10.85
C GLY A 402 12.70 -17.76 -12.02
N HIS A 403 11.88 -18.23 -12.96
CA HIS A 403 12.36 -18.92 -14.16
C HIS A 403 12.52 -17.97 -15.35
N SER A 404 13.37 -18.35 -16.29
CA SER A 404 13.45 -17.68 -17.59
C SER A 404 12.13 -17.80 -18.33
N SER A 405 11.66 -16.67 -18.91
CA SER A 405 10.43 -16.70 -19.71
C SER A 405 10.62 -17.49 -20.99
N LYS A 406 9.73 -18.42 -21.30
CA LYS A 406 9.71 -19.17 -22.58
C LYS A 406 9.53 -18.25 -23.79
N GLN A 407 9.00 -17.05 -23.59
CA GLN A 407 8.75 -16.06 -24.63
C GLN A 407 9.86 -15.01 -24.74
N PHE A 408 10.89 -15.09 -23.90
CA PHE A 408 12.02 -14.16 -23.96
C PHE A 408 12.74 -14.29 -25.31
N ARG A 409 13.04 -13.16 -25.93
CA ARG A 409 13.79 -13.07 -27.19
C ARG A 409 14.74 -11.90 -27.12
N TRP A 410 15.97 -12.09 -27.60
CA TRP A 410 16.89 -11.00 -27.84
C TRP A 410 16.36 -10.14 -28.99
N LEU A 411 16.27 -8.83 -28.79
CA LEU A 411 15.86 -7.87 -29.82
C LEU A 411 17.06 -7.23 -30.53
N ASP A 412 18.27 -7.43 -30.03
CA ASP A 412 19.53 -7.02 -30.66
C ASP A 412 20.28 -8.25 -31.16
N ALA A 413 21.10 -8.03 -32.20
CA ALA A 413 21.91 -9.09 -32.83
C ALA A 413 23.25 -9.37 -32.08
N ASP A 414 23.59 -8.57 -31.08
CA ASP A 414 24.88 -8.62 -30.40
C ASP A 414 24.89 -9.61 -29.22
N HIS A 415 23.71 -10.09 -28.79
CA HIS A 415 23.57 -11.06 -27.70
C HIS A 415 23.46 -12.48 -28.25
N SER A 416 24.37 -13.36 -27.81
CA SER A 416 24.34 -14.81 -28.07
C SER A 416 24.17 -15.56 -26.75
N GLY A 417 23.41 -16.65 -26.76
CA GLY A 417 23.15 -17.47 -25.59
C GLY A 417 21.73 -17.33 -25.02
N THR A 418 21.42 -18.13 -24.04
CA THR A 418 20.13 -18.11 -23.35
C THR A 418 20.09 -16.99 -22.31
N GLN A 419 18.90 -16.52 -21.96
CA GLN A 419 18.68 -15.55 -20.89
C GLN A 419 19.36 -15.99 -19.58
N ARG A 420 19.28 -17.30 -19.27
CA ARG A 420 19.90 -17.87 -18.07
C ARG A 420 21.43 -17.78 -18.09
N GLU A 421 22.09 -18.16 -19.19
CA GLU A 421 23.54 -18.11 -19.30
C GLU A 421 24.08 -16.69 -19.09
N VAL A 422 23.39 -15.68 -19.62
CA VAL A 422 23.76 -14.28 -19.40
C VAL A 422 23.58 -13.89 -17.94
N LEU A 423 22.47 -14.25 -17.31
CA LEU A 423 22.22 -13.97 -15.88
C LEU A 423 23.25 -14.67 -14.96
N GLU A 424 23.61 -15.93 -15.25
CA GLU A 424 24.65 -16.66 -14.51
C GLU A 424 26.02 -15.98 -14.67
N SER A 425 26.36 -15.50 -15.88
CA SER A 425 27.60 -14.74 -16.10
C SER A 425 27.63 -13.40 -15.36
N GLU A 426 26.47 -12.80 -15.10
CA GLU A 426 26.30 -11.59 -14.30
C GLU A 426 26.29 -11.87 -12.79
N GLY A 427 26.32 -13.13 -12.35
CA GLY A 427 26.35 -13.53 -10.95
C GLY A 427 24.98 -13.84 -10.35
N VAL A 428 23.92 -14.00 -11.17
CA VAL A 428 22.64 -14.54 -10.68
C VAL A 428 22.78 -16.04 -10.47
N SER A 429 22.46 -16.50 -9.27
CA SER A 429 22.48 -17.92 -8.90
C SER A 429 21.15 -18.58 -9.18
N PHE A 430 21.19 -19.81 -9.69
CA PHE A 430 20.01 -20.64 -9.93
C PHE A 430 20.11 -21.94 -9.16
N ASP A 431 18.99 -22.44 -8.67
CA ASP A 431 18.91 -23.77 -8.05
C ASP A 431 18.86 -24.89 -9.13
N HIS A 432 18.84 -26.14 -8.67
CA HIS A 432 18.81 -27.31 -9.55
C HIS A 432 17.50 -27.43 -10.37
N SER A 433 16.43 -26.71 -10.00
CA SER A 433 15.19 -26.62 -10.78
C SER A 433 15.25 -25.54 -11.86
N GLY A 434 16.29 -24.72 -11.91
CA GLY A 434 16.45 -23.59 -12.81
C GLY A 434 15.76 -22.32 -12.33
N ARG A 435 15.45 -22.20 -11.04
CA ARG A 435 14.86 -21.03 -10.40
C ARG A 435 15.96 -20.12 -9.86
N ALA A 436 15.89 -18.84 -10.17
CA ALA A 436 16.79 -17.84 -9.62
C ALA A 436 16.58 -17.62 -8.12
N PHE A 437 17.66 -17.39 -7.39
CA PHE A 437 17.59 -17.18 -5.93
C PHE A 437 16.83 -15.91 -5.60
N GLU A 438 15.80 -16.07 -4.74
CA GLU A 438 14.90 -14.97 -4.31
C GLU A 438 15.67 -13.82 -3.67
N ALA A 439 16.76 -14.09 -2.95
CA ALA A 439 17.60 -13.08 -2.34
C ALA A 439 18.18 -12.05 -3.33
N GLN A 440 18.32 -12.44 -4.60
CA GLN A 440 18.83 -11.57 -5.67
C GLN A 440 17.71 -10.83 -6.41
N ARG A 441 16.43 -11.09 -6.09
CA ARG A 441 15.26 -10.40 -6.68
C ARG A 441 15.13 -8.98 -6.15
N LEU A 442 14.87 -8.03 -7.04
CA LEU A 442 14.41 -6.68 -6.73
C LEU A 442 12.90 -6.62 -6.83
N HIS A 443 12.24 -6.40 -5.70
CA HIS A 443 10.80 -6.20 -5.66
C HIS A 443 10.42 -4.78 -6.14
N ALA A 444 9.15 -4.55 -6.43
CA ALA A 444 8.63 -3.23 -6.85
C ALA A 444 9.10 -2.09 -5.94
N VAL A 445 9.17 -2.35 -4.64
CA VAL A 445 9.63 -1.40 -3.61
C VAL A 445 11.12 -1.06 -3.76
N ASP A 446 11.94 -2.03 -4.11
CA ASP A 446 13.38 -1.83 -4.34
C ASP A 446 13.63 -1.03 -5.63
N LEU A 447 12.87 -1.36 -6.68
CA LEU A 447 12.90 -0.61 -7.94
C LEU A 447 12.47 0.86 -7.75
N ALA A 448 11.44 1.10 -6.93
CA ALA A 448 11.00 2.45 -6.59
C ALA A 448 12.11 3.24 -5.86
N ARG A 449 12.83 2.59 -4.95
CA ARG A 449 13.97 3.19 -4.23
C ARG A 449 15.14 3.50 -5.16
N LEU A 450 15.47 2.59 -6.10
CA LEU A 450 16.50 2.84 -7.10
C LEU A 450 16.19 4.07 -7.96
N LEU A 451 14.91 4.33 -8.20
CA LEU A 451 14.45 5.53 -8.90
C LEU A 451 14.45 6.80 -8.03
N GLY A 452 14.77 6.70 -6.74
CA GLY A 452 14.70 7.81 -5.79
C GLY A 452 13.26 8.20 -5.43
N LEU A 453 12.29 7.30 -5.59
CA LEU A 453 10.91 7.53 -5.19
C LEU A 453 10.75 7.36 -3.68
N ASP A 454 9.93 8.20 -3.06
CA ASP A 454 9.58 8.11 -1.64
C ASP A 454 8.72 6.84 -1.42
N VAL A 455 9.30 5.83 -0.79
CA VAL A 455 8.61 4.61 -0.38
C VAL A 455 8.34 4.69 1.11
N PRO A 456 7.11 4.47 1.58
CA PRO A 456 6.83 4.41 3.01
C PRO A 456 7.74 3.37 3.69
N GLU A 457 8.48 3.77 4.71
CA GLU A 457 9.22 2.83 5.54
C GLU A 457 8.21 2.08 6.43
N ASP A 458 8.21 0.75 6.38
CA ASP A 458 7.65 -0.07 7.44
C ASP A 458 8.43 0.23 8.73
N ARG A 459 7.76 0.78 9.73
CA ARG A 459 8.39 1.19 10.99
C ARG A 459 7.84 0.36 12.13
N PRO A 460 8.69 -0.10 13.05
CA PRO A 460 8.20 -0.66 14.31
C PRO A 460 7.39 0.39 15.06
N ALA A 461 6.26 -0.01 15.63
CA ALA A 461 5.43 0.86 16.45
C ALA A 461 6.28 1.50 17.57
N ALA A 462 6.11 2.80 17.79
CA ALA A 462 6.86 3.55 18.81
C ALA A 462 6.32 3.26 20.23
N THR A 463 6.23 2.00 20.63
CA THR A 463 5.80 1.62 21.99
C THR A 463 7.01 1.48 22.90
N VAL A 464 7.06 2.31 23.92
CA VAL A 464 8.08 2.27 24.98
C VAL A 464 7.68 1.19 25.99
N GLY A 465 8.42 0.10 26.02
CA GLY A 465 8.62 -0.69 27.24
C GLY A 465 7.67 -1.83 27.60
N THR A 466 6.60 -2.11 26.88
CA THR A 466 5.77 -3.31 27.09
C THR A 466 5.71 -4.15 25.82
N ILE A 467 5.93 -5.45 25.97
CA ILE A 467 5.66 -6.42 24.88
C ILE A 467 4.18 -6.30 24.58
N ASP A 468 3.84 -5.91 23.36
CA ASP A 468 2.45 -6.01 22.89
C ASP A 468 2.13 -7.50 22.77
N LYS A 469 1.48 -8.04 23.81
CA LYS A 469 1.20 -9.45 23.95
C LYS A 469 0.26 -9.94 22.86
N GLU A 470 -0.72 -9.10 22.47
CA GLU A 470 -1.68 -9.42 21.41
C GLU A 470 -0.98 -9.50 20.04
N ALA A 471 -0.09 -8.53 19.74
CA ALA A 471 0.69 -8.56 18.50
C ALA A 471 1.65 -9.74 18.44
N TYR A 472 2.26 -10.12 19.57
CA TYR A 472 3.12 -11.32 19.63
C TYR A 472 2.32 -12.61 19.40
N GLU A 473 1.15 -12.75 20.03
CA GLU A 473 0.26 -13.90 19.83
C GLU A 473 -0.24 -13.96 18.37
N SER A 474 -0.57 -12.80 17.77
CA SER A 474 -0.93 -12.70 16.35
C SER A 474 0.21 -13.14 15.44
N PHE A 475 1.44 -12.68 15.70
CA PHE A 475 2.63 -13.10 14.95
C PHE A 475 2.84 -14.61 15.01
N LEU A 476 2.77 -15.21 16.22
CA LEU A 476 2.93 -16.65 16.39
C LEU A 476 1.84 -17.46 15.68
N LYS A 477 0.60 -16.99 15.75
CA LYS A 477 -0.53 -17.63 15.07
C LYS A 477 -0.32 -17.61 13.55
N GLN A 478 0.02 -16.45 12.98
CA GLN A 478 0.27 -16.31 11.55
C GLN A 478 1.47 -17.17 11.10
N LEU A 479 2.50 -17.29 11.93
CA LEU A 479 3.67 -18.14 11.69
C LEU A 479 3.28 -19.62 11.62
N ASP A 480 2.46 -20.10 12.58
CA ASP A 480 2.02 -21.49 12.63
C ASP A 480 1.04 -21.86 11.51
N GLU A 481 0.23 -20.91 11.07
CA GLU A 481 -0.72 -21.11 9.98
C GLU A 481 -0.06 -21.11 8.59
N ALA A 482 1.04 -20.36 8.41
CA ALA A 482 1.65 -20.14 7.10
C ALA A 482 2.94 -20.97 6.86
N GLN A 483 3.66 -21.38 7.91
CA GLN A 483 4.93 -22.07 7.80
C GLN A 483 4.84 -23.51 8.33
N ASP A 484 5.76 -24.37 7.88
CA ASP A 484 5.90 -25.72 8.46
C ASP A 484 6.44 -25.67 9.90
N ALA A 485 6.21 -26.74 10.66
CA ALA A 485 6.53 -26.79 12.09
C ALA A 485 8.03 -26.65 12.39
N ALA A 486 8.92 -27.11 11.50
CA ALA A 486 10.36 -27.00 11.68
C ALA A 486 10.82 -25.55 11.47
N THR A 487 10.36 -24.91 10.41
CA THR A 487 10.58 -23.49 10.12
C THR A 487 10.04 -22.60 11.26
N ALA A 488 8.81 -22.83 11.71
CA ALA A 488 8.21 -22.08 12.80
C ALA A 488 9.00 -22.22 14.11
N LYS A 489 9.51 -23.42 14.41
CA LYS A 489 10.40 -23.67 15.55
C LYS A 489 11.71 -22.89 15.44
N GLY A 490 12.33 -22.88 14.27
CA GLY A 490 13.56 -22.13 14.01
C GLY A 490 13.39 -20.62 14.20
N VAL A 491 12.30 -20.05 13.66
CA VAL A 491 11.97 -18.63 13.85
C VAL A 491 11.80 -18.29 15.34
N ARG A 492 11.09 -19.13 16.10
CA ARG A 492 10.95 -18.93 17.55
C ARG A 492 12.30 -18.96 18.27
N ALA A 493 13.17 -19.89 17.91
CA ALA A 493 14.51 -19.98 18.49
C ALA A 493 15.32 -18.71 18.25
N VAL A 494 15.29 -18.15 17.03
CA VAL A 494 15.97 -16.90 16.67
C VAL A 494 15.41 -15.73 17.49
N VAL A 495 14.08 -15.58 17.56
CA VAL A 495 13.40 -14.51 18.32
C VAL A 495 13.71 -14.62 19.82
N GLU A 496 13.74 -15.82 20.37
CA GLU A 496 14.04 -16.06 21.79
C GLU A 496 15.52 -15.79 22.11
N ALA A 497 16.44 -16.23 21.24
CA ALA A 497 17.86 -15.92 21.36
C ALA A 497 18.10 -14.40 21.33
N TRP A 498 17.44 -13.68 20.40
CA TRP A 498 17.53 -12.22 20.34
C TRP A 498 17.13 -11.55 21.66
N ARG A 499 16.06 -12.01 22.28
CA ARG A 499 15.62 -11.49 23.59
C ARG A 499 16.62 -11.78 24.71
N LYS A 500 17.27 -12.94 24.69
CA LYS A 500 18.34 -13.30 25.66
C LYS A 500 19.57 -12.41 25.53
N LEU A 501 19.83 -11.88 24.32
CA LEU A 501 20.90 -10.92 24.04
C LEU A 501 20.57 -9.47 24.44
N GLY A 502 19.43 -9.25 25.11
CA GLY A 502 18.97 -7.91 25.51
C GLY A 502 18.22 -7.17 24.39
N GLY A 503 17.95 -7.83 23.30
CA GLY A 503 17.11 -7.30 22.22
C GLY A 503 15.62 -7.32 22.60
N ILE A 504 14.87 -6.43 21.99
CA ILE A 504 13.41 -6.38 22.09
C ILE A 504 12.79 -6.74 20.74
N THR A 505 11.55 -7.24 20.77
CA THR A 505 10.77 -7.47 19.57
C THR A 505 9.66 -6.43 19.49
N ASN A 506 9.61 -5.69 18.40
CA ASN A 506 8.49 -4.79 18.08
C ASN A 506 7.69 -5.40 16.91
N PHE A 507 6.40 -5.09 16.86
CA PHE A 507 5.51 -5.66 15.86
C PHE A 507 4.91 -4.56 14.98
N GLY A 508 4.73 -4.86 13.69
CA GLY A 508 4.00 -4.02 12.76
C GLY A 508 2.49 -4.10 13.01
N VAL A 509 1.77 -3.07 12.57
CA VAL A 509 0.29 -2.94 12.71
C VAL A 509 -0.46 -3.26 11.41
N ALA A 510 0.22 -3.83 10.42
CA ALA A 510 -0.37 -4.25 9.15
C ALA A 510 -1.11 -5.59 9.29
N ASP A 511 -1.84 -6.00 8.24
CA ASP A 511 -2.56 -7.28 8.20
C ASP A 511 -1.62 -8.48 8.45
N GLU A 512 -0.39 -8.41 7.94
CA GLU A 512 0.69 -9.31 8.32
C GLU A 512 1.49 -8.71 9.49
N THR A 513 1.51 -9.40 10.62
CA THR A 513 2.20 -8.94 11.84
C THR A 513 3.70 -9.16 11.71
N THR A 514 4.41 -8.17 11.18
CA THR A 514 5.88 -8.20 11.05
C THR A 514 6.56 -8.13 12.41
N CYS A 515 7.58 -8.97 12.66
CA CYS A 515 8.41 -8.93 13.87
C CYS A 515 9.76 -8.27 13.56
N PHE A 516 10.07 -7.17 14.25
CA PHE A 516 11.36 -6.45 14.15
C PHE A 516 12.27 -6.81 15.32
N THR A 517 13.53 -7.16 15.04
CA THR A 517 14.56 -7.46 16.04
C THR A 517 15.30 -6.19 16.45
N VAL A 518 14.82 -5.47 17.46
CA VAL A 518 15.30 -4.13 17.82
C VAL A 518 16.29 -4.15 18.98
N LEU A 519 17.38 -3.37 18.88
CA LEU A 519 18.23 -2.95 20.01
C LEU A 519 18.04 -1.45 20.27
N ARG A 520 18.18 -1.04 21.54
CA ARG A 520 18.13 0.38 21.94
C ARG A 520 19.39 0.76 22.72
N PRO A 521 20.54 0.91 22.05
CA PRO A 521 21.74 1.41 22.70
C PRO A 521 21.52 2.87 23.16
N ALA A 522 22.17 3.27 24.25
CA ALA A 522 21.98 4.60 24.84
C ALA A 522 22.36 5.78 23.93
N TYR A 523 23.17 5.55 22.90
CA TYR A 523 23.61 6.55 21.92
C TYR A 523 22.64 6.74 20.74
N LEU A 524 21.56 5.94 20.66
CA LEU A 524 20.54 6.05 19.63
C LEU A 524 19.23 6.61 20.20
N ASP A 525 18.38 7.11 19.29
CA ASP A 525 17.03 7.55 19.62
C ASP A 525 16.13 6.38 20.10
N VAL A 526 14.95 6.70 20.61
CA VAL A 526 13.97 5.72 21.15
C VAL A 526 13.58 4.61 20.17
N ARG A 527 13.81 4.78 18.87
CA ARG A 527 13.52 3.79 17.84
C ARG A 527 14.55 2.66 17.80
N GLY A 528 15.79 2.94 18.24
CA GLY A 528 16.88 1.98 18.24
C GLY A 528 17.37 1.56 16.85
N ILE A 529 17.98 0.39 16.77
CA ILE A 529 18.55 -0.19 15.56
C ILE A 529 18.07 -1.64 15.41
N TRP A 530 17.74 -2.08 14.20
CA TRP A 530 17.31 -3.45 13.95
C TRP A 530 17.87 -3.99 12.62
N PRO A 531 18.47 -5.20 12.64
CA PRO A 531 18.99 -5.83 11.43
C PRO A 531 17.92 -6.53 10.60
N PHE A 532 16.86 -7.09 11.24
CA PHE A 532 15.89 -7.94 10.58
C PHE A 532 14.45 -7.50 10.82
N ALA A 533 13.63 -7.72 9.78
CA ALA A 533 12.17 -7.71 9.84
C ALA A 533 11.67 -9.07 9.35
N ILE A 534 10.91 -9.79 10.19
CA ILE A 534 10.43 -11.15 9.94
C ILE A 534 8.95 -11.10 9.57
N TYR A 535 8.61 -11.60 8.39
CA TYR A 535 7.26 -11.65 7.84
C TYR A 535 6.72 -13.09 7.88
N PRO A 536 5.82 -13.41 8.82
CA PRO A 536 5.40 -14.79 9.09
C PRO A 536 4.56 -15.42 7.98
N GLN A 537 3.65 -14.65 7.34
CA GLN A 537 2.79 -15.15 6.26
C GLN A 537 3.52 -15.19 4.91
N SER A 538 4.24 -14.14 4.58
CA SER A 538 5.06 -14.06 3.35
C SER A 538 6.25 -15.03 3.37
N GLY A 539 6.64 -15.51 4.54
CA GLY A 539 7.71 -16.49 4.73
C GLY A 539 9.10 -15.94 4.41
N VAL A 540 9.38 -14.67 4.75
CA VAL A 540 10.66 -14.01 4.47
C VAL A 540 11.24 -13.29 5.68
N VAL A 541 12.58 -13.15 5.69
CA VAL A 541 13.32 -12.24 6.56
C VAL A 541 13.93 -11.16 5.71
N GLU A 542 13.58 -9.90 5.93
CA GLU A 542 14.28 -8.76 5.34
C GLU A 542 15.49 -8.36 6.17
N VAL A 543 16.63 -8.13 5.50
CA VAL A 543 17.82 -7.51 6.08
C VAL A 543 17.74 -6.01 5.83
N VAL A 544 17.60 -5.22 6.87
CA VAL A 544 17.20 -3.81 6.76
C VAL A 544 18.42 -2.90 6.63
N PHE A 545 19.31 -3.15 5.65
CA PHE A 545 20.52 -2.34 5.42
C PHE A 545 20.23 -0.85 5.23
N GLN A 546 19.11 -0.49 4.63
CA GLN A 546 18.67 0.89 4.47
C GLN A 546 18.53 1.61 5.82
N HIS A 547 17.99 0.94 6.84
CA HIS A 547 17.87 1.45 8.20
C HIS A 547 19.24 1.53 8.87
N LEU A 548 20.04 0.48 8.71
CA LEU A 548 21.38 0.39 9.26
C LEU A 548 22.31 1.48 8.71
N ALA A 549 22.21 1.84 7.43
CA ALA A 549 23.03 2.86 6.78
C ALA A 549 22.90 4.27 7.38
N ARG A 550 21.94 4.48 8.29
CA ARG A 550 21.70 5.76 8.97
C ARG A 550 21.98 5.68 10.47
N ARG A 551 22.54 4.57 10.96
CA ARG A 551 22.73 4.30 12.40
C ARG A 551 24.07 3.67 12.70
N PRO A 552 24.89 4.32 13.55
CA PRO A 552 26.14 3.75 13.97
C PRO A 552 25.94 2.45 14.79
N PRO A 553 26.89 1.50 14.73
CA PRO A 553 28.12 1.53 13.90
C PRO A 553 27.90 1.10 12.45
N PHE A 554 26.66 0.79 12.03
CA PHE A 554 26.35 0.26 10.72
C PHE A 554 26.10 1.34 9.66
N ASP A 555 26.19 2.63 9.97
CA ASP A 555 26.34 3.73 9.01
C ASP A 555 27.66 3.61 8.23
N ASP A 556 28.67 2.94 8.81
CA ASP A 556 29.86 2.52 8.09
C ASP A 556 29.54 1.42 7.06
N HIS A 557 29.97 1.64 5.82
CA HIS A 557 29.78 0.69 4.72
C HIS A 557 30.49 -0.64 4.97
N SER A 558 31.67 -0.64 5.62
CA SER A 558 32.43 -1.87 5.93
C SER A 558 31.69 -2.76 6.92
N MET A 559 31.01 -2.18 7.90
CA MET A 559 30.21 -2.91 8.89
C MET A 559 28.99 -3.59 8.25
N ARG A 560 28.34 -2.90 7.31
CA ARG A 560 27.23 -3.52 6.54
C ARG A 560 27.73 -4.63 5.61
N ARG A 561 28.88 -4.45 4.98
CA ARG A 561 29.52 -5.48 4.16
C ARG A 561 29.90 -6.70 5.00
N GLU A 562 30.39 -6.51 6.21
CA GLU A 562 30.68 -7.62 7.13
C GLU A 562 29.40 -8.38 7.52
N LEU A 563 28.30 -7.68 7.81
CA LEU A 563 26.99 -8.31 8.05
C LEU A 563 26.55 -9.13 6.82
N LEU A 564 26.68 -8.56 5.62
CA LEU A 564 26.37 -9.23 4.37
C LEU A 564 27.21 -10.51 4.20
N ASN A 565 28.53 -10.44 4.42
CA ASN A 565 29.43 -11.58 4.27
C ASN A 565 29.08 -12.71 5.24
N ARG A 566 28.76 -12.37 6.50
CA ARG A 566 28.32 -13.35 7.50
C ARG A 566 27.02 -14.02 7.11
N LEU A 567 26.04 -13.26 6.61
CA LEU A 567 24.79 -13.82 6.12
C LEU A 567 25.01 -14.72 4.91
N ASN A 568 25.85 -14.31 3.95
CA ASN A 568 26.15 -15.11 2.76
C ASN A 568 27.00 -16.36 3.04
N ALA A 569 27.58 -16.48 4.23
CA ALA A 569 28.21 -17.73 4.67
C ALA A 569 27.19 -18.83 5.02
N ILE A 570 25.92 -18.47 5.22
CA ILE A 570 24.83 -19.41 5.45
C ILE A 570 24.38 -20.00 4.11
N SER A 571 24.33 -21.32 4.01
CA SER A 571 23.83 -22.01 2.81
C SER A 571 22.38 -21.60 2.51
N GLY A 572 22.09 -21.23 1.26
CA GLY A 572 20.76 -20.77 0.84
C GLY A 572 20.54 -19.25 0.97
N ILE A 573 21.49 -18.48 1.50
CA ILE A 573 21.50 -17.02 1.48
C ILE A 573 22.53 -16.54 0.44
N GLY A 574 22.08 -15.69 -0.50
CA GLY A 574 22.94 -15.11 -1.55
C GLY A 574 22.57 -13.65 -1.76
N LEU A 575 22.86 -12.79 -0.78
CA LEU A 575 22.55 -11.36 -0.83
C LEU A 575 23.61 -10.64 -1.65
N PRO A 576 23.26 -9.88 -2.71
CA PRO A 576 24.23 -9.15 -3.50
C PRO A 576 24.71 -7.87 -2.80
N GLU A 577 25.98 -7.52 -2.97
CA GLU A 577 26.61 -6.34 -2.37
C GLU A 577 25.91 -5.03 -2.76
N VAL A 578 25.36 -4.95 -3.96
CA VAL A 578 24.60 -3.80 -4.45
C VAL A 578 23.38 -3.45 -3.60
N LYS A 579 22.92 -4.38 -2.74
CA LYS A 579 21.79 -4.16 -1.83
C LYS A 579 22.17 -3.64 -0.43
N LEU A 580 23.43 -3.24 -0.19
CA LEU A 580 23.88 -2.71 1.10
C LEU A 580 23.23 -1.38 1.55
N SER A 581 22.42 -0.78 0.68
CA SER A 581 21.59 0.39 1.01
C SER A 581 20.08 0.14 0.83
N LEU A 582 19.70 -1.12 0.61
CA LEU A 582 18.32 -1.57 0.37
C LEU A 582 17.83 -2.52 1.48
N ARG A 583 16.78 -3.27 1.20
CA ARG A 583 16.19 -4.25 2.13
C ARG A 583 16.10 -5.63 1.46
N PRO A 584 17.23 -6.31 1.18
CA PRO A 584 17.20 -7.65 0.63
C PRO A 584 16.57 -8.64 1.61
N SER A 585 15.97 -9.70 1.10
CA SER A 585 15.33 -10.73 1.90
C SER A 585 15.83 -12.13 1.56
N PHE A 586 15.63 -13.06 2.48
CA PHE A 586 15.78 -14.50 2.28
C PHE A 586 14.59 -15.24 2.86
N ARG A 587 14.38 -16.48 2.45
CA ARG A 587 13.22 -17.27 2.86
C ARG A 587 13.35 -17.81 4.27
N LEU A 588 12.22 -17.84 5.02
CA LEU A 588 12.15 -18.43 6.37
C LEU A 588 12.43 -19.93 6.39
N ASN A 589 12.13 -20.65 5.31
CA ASN A 589 12.28 -22.10 5.26
C ASN A 589 13.73 -22.60 5.44
N ILE A 590 14.75 -21.75 5.29
CA ILE A 590 16.13 -22.11 5.64
C ILE A 590 16.30 -22.35 7.15
N LEU A 591 15.42 -21.78 7.98
CA LEU A 591 15.42 -21.94 9.43
C LEU A 591 14.80 -23.28 9.89
N ASN A 592 14.44 -24.18 8.98
CA ASN A 592 14.07 -25.55 9.31
C ASN A 592 15.28 -26.39 9.72
N ASP A 593 16.50 -25.93 9.41
CA ASP A 593 17.78 -26.55 9.76
C ASP A 593 18.39 -25.89 11.00
N SER A 594 18.80 -26.73 11.98
CA SER A 594 19.34 -26.23 13.25
C SER A 594 20.71 -25.56 13.13
N GLU A 595 21.56 -25.99 12.19
CA GLU A 595 22.87 -25.38 11.97
C GLU A 595 22.70 -23.96 11.41
N THR A 596 21.76 -23.77 10.50
CA THR A 596 21.36 -22.45 9.97
C THR A 596 20.83 -21.52 11.06
N VAL A 597 20.00 -22.05 11.97
CA VAL A 597 19.49 -21.29 13.12
C VAL A 597 20.62 -20.83 14.02
N ASP A 598 21.58 -21.72 14.36
CA ASP A 598 22.72 -21.41 15.22
C ASP A 598 23.64 -20.36 14.56
N HIS A 599 23.88 -20.47 13.26
CA HIS A 599 24.66 -19.46 12.51
C HIS A 599 23.97 -18.09 12.53
N LEU A 600 22.65 -18.04 12.33
CA LEU A 600 21.92 -16.76 12.36
C LEU A 600 21.91 -16.13 13.76
N ILE A 601 21.82 -16.95 14.81
CA ILE A 601 21.95 -16.52 16.20
C ILE A 601 23.35 -15.93 16.44
N GLY A 602 24.42 -16.57 15.97
CA GLY A 602 25.79 -16.06 16.06
C GLY A 602 25.98 -14.71 15.35
N ILE A 603 25.26 -14.47 14.24
CA ILE A 603 25.25 -13.17 13.56
C ILE A 603 24.55 -12.10 14.42
N LEU A 604 23.44 -12.46 15.07
CA LEU A 604 22.74 -11.54 16.00
C LEU A 604 23.58 -11.21 17.22
N GLU A 605 24.33 -12.16 17.76
CA GLU A 605 25.30 -11.96 18.84
C GLU A 605 26.39 -10.97 18.42
N TRP A 606 27.00 -11.22 17.25
CA TRP A 606 28.01 -10.30 16.70
C TRP A 606 27.43 -8.89 16.48
N PHE A 607 26.19 -8.78 15.97
CA PHE A 607 25.52 -7.49 15.78
C PHE A 607 25.34 -6.74 17.11
N ALA A 608 24.87 -7.43 18.14
CA ALA A 608 24.69 -6.86 19.47
C ALA A 608 26.02 -6.41 20.09
N ILE A 609 27.09 -7.22 19.96
CA ILE A 609 28.44 -6.88 20.43
C ILE A 609 28.98 -5.64 19.69
N ALA A 610 28.80 -5.56 18.37
CA ALA A 610 29.22 -4.41 17.59
C ALA A 610 28.56 -3.10 18.07
N CYS A 611 27.25 -3.15 18.35
CA CYS A 611 26.53 -2.01 18.92
C CYS A 611 27.04 -1.64 20.34
N ALA A 612 27.29 -2.64 21.19
CA ALA A 612 27.79 -2.43 22.55
C ALA A 612 29.22 -1.85 22.56
N THR A 613 30.09 -2.35 21.68
CA THR A 613 31.47 -1.86 21.55
C THR A 613 31.51 -0.39 21.10
N TYR A 614 30.65 -0.02 20.15
CA TYR A 614 30.53 1.37 19.71
C TYR A 614 30.08 2.30 20.85
N SER A 615 29.14 1.83 21.70
CA SER A 615 28.66 2.57 22.87
C SER A 615 29.75 2.83 23.91
N SER A 616 30.73 1.93 24.04
CA SER A 616 31.84 2.08 25.00
C SER A 616 32.99 2.92 24.48
N SER A 617 33.03 3.18 23.16
CA SER A 617 34.12 3.93 22.49
C SER A 617 33.77 5.40 22.23
N ASN A 618 32.51 5.77 22.35
CA ASN A 618 31.94 7.11 22.17
C ASN A 618 31.06 7.52 23.36
#